data_6a6048aa254e6d46121e128e1e737769
#
_entry.id   6a6048aa254e6d46121e128e1e737769
#
_cell.length_a   1.000
_cell.length_b   1.000
_cell.length_c   1.000
_cell.angle_alpha   90.00
_cell.angle_beta   90.00
_cell.angle_gamma   90.00
#
_symmetry.space_group_name_H-M   'P 1'
#
loop_
_entity.id
_entity.type
_entity.pdbx_description
1 polymer ?
#
loop_
_entity_poly.entity_id
_entity_poly.type
_entity_poly.pdbx_seq_one_letter_code
_entity_poly.pdbx_strand_id
1 'polypeptide(L)'
;VNPVGGWETNEQWDAGIDFGFWNGKLTGTIDYFRRTTLDALLYVTTPAHVGNLYSPVNNVGNILNEGVEVTLGHDNRVNQNFSYNINLNFSYIHNELTALNGGSPLWGDRTKTDLGLPLNSYWGYTYEGVYQSDEEVLEQFYGYANNDEANLHAGDARYTDWDKDGKLTEKDMHYIGNNFPKLTAGLSFGAEFYGVDVQLFFQGVFGNKIYNALRLRTEGAGTECALSTSMRDAWVGYTPAVRNQLLAKGIDYADLENRAGTIPNP
;
A
#
# COMPACT_ATOMS: atom_id res chain seq x y z
N VAL A 1 -29.38 2.33 16.95
CA VAL A 1 -30.05 2.88 15.77
C VAL A 1 -29.58 4.32 15.64
N ASN A 2 -29.05 4.70 14.48
CA ASN A 2 -28.68 6.08 14.19
C ASN A 2 -29.96 6.88 13.87
N PRO A 3 -30.43 7.78 14.73
CA PRO A 3 -31.69 8.51 14.50
C PRO A 3 -31.58 9.61 13.43
N VAL A 4 -30.34 9.89 12.96
CA VAL A 4 -30.05 10.98 12.02
C VAL A 4 -29.49 10.41 10.70
N GLY A 5 -29.48 9.08 10.53
CA GLY A 5 -28.97 8.42 9.34
C GLY A 5 -29.80 8.75 8.11
N GLY A 6 -29.14 9.34 7.09
CA GLY A 6 -29.68 9.62 5.78
C GLY A 6 -29.19 8.62 4.72
N TRP A 7 -29.79 8.68 3.53
CA TRP A 7 -29.30 7.97 2.37
C TRP A 7 -28.08 8.70 1.79
N GLU A 8 -27.09 7.93 1.33
CA GLU A 8 -26.02 8.49 0.51
C GLU A 8 -26.56 8.85 -0.88
N THR A 9 -26.02 9.91 -1.46
CA THR A 9 -26.40 10.39 -2.79
C THR A 9 -25.17 10.39 -3.69
N ASN A 10 -25.33 9.87 -4.91
CA ASN A 10 -24.28 9.90 -5.92
C ASN A 10 -24.62 10.93 -6.99
N GLU A 11 -23.71 11.88 -7.20
CA GLU A 11 -23.74 12.82 -8.30
C GLU A 11 -22.63 12.46 -9.27
N GLN A 12 -22.96 12.32 -10.54
CA GLN A 12 -21.98 11.98 -11.57
C GLN A 12 -22.23 12.80 -12.82
N TRP A 13 -21.17 13.23 -13.45
CA TRP A 13 -21.18 13.75 -14.82
C TRP A 13 -19.95 13.26 -15.57
N ASP A 14 -20.13 13.10 -16.88
CA ASP A 14 -19.16 12.54 -17.79
C ASP A 14 -19.11 13.43 -19.04
N ALA A 15 -17.91 13.56 -19.62
CA ALA A 15 -17.70 14.23 -20.89
C ALA A 15 -16.66 13.47 -21.70
N GLY A 16 -17.05 13.07 -22.91
CA GLY A 16 -16.19 12.26 -23.76
C GLY A 16 -16.15 12.72 -25.21
N ILE A 17 -15.12 12.29 -25.91
CA ILE A 17 -14.90 12.53 -27.33
C ILE A 17 -14.54 11.20 -27.99
N ASP A 18 -15.33 10.82 -28.98
CA ASP A 18 -15.03 9.74 -29.90
C ASP A 18 -14.46 10.29 -31.20
N PHE A 19 -13.42 9.66 -31.70
CA PHE A 19 -12.82 10.06 -32.97
C PHE A 19 -12.39 8.87 -33.82
N GLY A 20 -12.39 9.07 -35.10
CA GLY A 20 -11.91 8.09 -36.09
C GLY A 20 -11.19 8.79 -37.24
N PHE A 21 -10.02 8.29 -37.56
CA PHE A 21 -9.19 8.80 -38.65
C PHE A 21 -8.87 7.69 -39.67
N TRP A 22 -8.54 8.12 -40.90
CA TRP A 22 -8.10 7.24 -41.99
C TRP A 22 -9.09 6.09 -42.28
N ASN A 23 -10.38 6.46 -42.46
CA ASN A 23 -11.47 5.52 -42.70
C ASN A 23 -11.60 4.43 -41.61
N GLY A 24 -11.46 4.83 -40.36
CA GLY A 24 -11.60 3.92 -39.21
C GLY A 24 -10.37 3.09 -38.88
N LYS A 25 -9.24 3.32 -39.55
CA LYS A 25 -7.99 2.62 -39.19
C LYS A 25 -7.43 3.03 -37.84
N LEU A 26 -7.67 4.26 -37.42
CA LEU A 26 -7.39 4.74 -36.09
C LEU A 26 -8.69 5.20 -35.46
N THR A 27 -9.05 4.61 -34.35
CA THR A 27 -10.22 4.98 -33.54
C THR A 27 -9.76 5.31 -32.12
N GLY A 28 -10.49 6.16 -31.44
CA GLY A 28 -10.19 6.45 -30.05
C GLY A 28 -11.36 7.11 -29.35
N THR A 29 -11.36 6.93 -28.05
CA THR A 29 -12.27 7.56 -27.09
C THR A 29 -11.44 8.20 -25.98
N ILE A 30 -11.81 9.38 -25.56
CA ILE A 30 -11.25 10.05 -24.38
C ILE A 30 -12.42 10.51 -23.56
N ASP A 31 -12.53 9.97 -22.35
CA ASP A 31 -13.61 10.28 -21.40
C ASP A 31 -13.02 10.88 -20.13
N TYR A 32 -13.62 11.93 -19.63
CA TYR A 32 -13.42 12.45 -18.29
C TYR A 32 -14.69 12.21 -17.49
N PHE A 33 -14.54 11.63 -16.31
CA PHE A 33 -15.64 11.45 -15.39
C PHE A 33 -15.35 12.07 -14.04
N ARG A 34 -16.39 12.50 -13.36
CA ARG A 34 -16.35 12.94 -11.97
C ARG A 34 -17.59 12.45 -11.26
N ARG A 35 -17.37 11.68 -10.19
CA ARG A 35 -18.41 11.14 -9.34
C ARG A 35 -18.18 11.56 -7.90
N THR A 36 -19.16 12.20 -7.29
CA THR A 36 -19.14 12.57 -5.88
C THR A 36 -20.22 11.77 -5.15
N THR A 37 -19.81 11.02 -4.14
CA THR A 37 -20.75 10.40 -3.19
C THR A 37 -20.88 11.33 -2.01
N LEU A 38 -22.06 11.91 -1.82
CA LEU A 38 -22.42 12.78 -0.71
C LEU A 38 -22.96 11.94 0.45
N ASP A 39 -22.62 12.32 1.68
CA ASP A 39 -23.07 11.64 2.90
C ASP A 39 -22.79 10.13 2.91
N ALA A 40 -21.62 9.74 2.43
CA ALA A 40 -21.21 8.33 2.31
C ALA A 40 -21.35 7.58 3.64
N LEU A 41 -21.94 6.39 3.58
CA LEU A 41 -22.18 5.52 4.72
C LEU A 41 -20.95 4.65 4.99
N LEU A 42 -20.24 4.94 6.06
CA LEU A 42 -19.05 4.20 6.49
C LEU A 42 -19.18 3.72 7.94
N TYR A 43 -18.44 2.67 8.27
CA TYR A 43 -18.31 2.20 9.65
C TYR A 43 -17.46 3.16 10.47
N VAL A 44 -17.98 3.60 11.60
CA VAL A 44 -17.31 4.52 12.53
C VAL A 44 -16.83 3.74 13.74
N THR A 45 -15.54 3.85 14.05
CA THR A 45 -15.00 3.28 15.28
C THR A 45 -15.58 3.99 16.49
N THR A 46 -16.16 3.22 17.42
CA THR A 46 -16.67 3.76 18.69
C THR A 46 -15.68 3.45 19.81
N PRO A 47 -15.48 4.37 20.76
CA PRO A 47 -14.65 4.11 21.93
C PRO A 47 -15.14 2.87 22.70
N ALA A 48 -14.22 2.06 23.20
CA ALA A 48 -14.53 0.80 23.88
C ALA A 48 -15.49 0.91 25.07
N HIS A 49 -15.52 2.07 25.73
CA HIS A 49 -16.41 2.32 26.87
C HIS A 49 -17.90 2.43 26.51
N VAL A 50 -18.24 2.57 25.23
CA VAL A 50 -19.63 2.64 24.75
C VAL A 50 -20.28 1.25 24.72
N GLY A 51 -19.50 0.16 24.85
CA GLY A 51 -20.00 -1.20 24.96
C GLY A 51 -20.59 -1.77 23.66
N ASN A 52 -20.38 -1.15 22.50
CA ASN A 52 -20.85 -1.65 21.23
C ASN A 52 -19.92 -2.75 20.68
N LEU A 53 -20.48 -3.92 20.39
CA LEU A 53 -19.76 -5.01 19.74
C LEU A 53 -19.51 -4.75 18.26
N TYR A 54 -20.29 -3.89 17.64
CA TYR A 54 -20.21 -3.60 16.19
C TYR A 54 -20.10 -2.11 15.97
N SER A 55 -19.23 -1.71 15.06
CA SER A 55 -19.11 -0.32 14.61
C SER A 55 -20.41 0.12 13.94
N PRO A 56 -21.05 1.20 14.38
CA PRO A 56 -22.24 1.73 13.71
C PRO A 56 -21.89 2.30 12.33
N VAL A 57 -22.84 2.27 11.42
CA VAL A 57 -22.76 2.95 10.14
C VAL A 57 -23.31 4.36 10.30
N ASN A 58 -22.55 5.35 9.87
CA ASN A 58 -22.94 6.75 9.87
C ASN A 58 -22.64 7.41 8.52
N ASN A 59 -23.34 8.52 8.25
CA ASN A 59 -23.01 9.43 7.15
C ASN A 59 -21.72 10.18 7.51
N VAL A 60 -20.60 9.74 6.97
CA VAL A 60 -19.27 10.16 7.43
C VAL A 60 -18.76 11.38 6.69
N GLY A 61 -19.12 11.54 5.41
CA GLY A 61 -18.61 12.63 4.60
C GLY A 61 -18.78 12.42 3.11
N ASN A 62 -17.99 13.13 2.32
CA ASN A 62 -18.10 13.10 0.88
C ASN A 62 -16.86 12.46 0.24
N ILE A 63 -17.09 11.63 -0.76
CA ILE A 63 -16.03 10.92 -1.47
C ILE A 63 -16.04 11.35 -2.93
N LEU A 64 -14.90 11.83 -3.39
CA LEU A 64 -14.66 12.17 -4.80
C LEU A 64 -13.94 11.03 -5.49
N ASN A 65 -14.43 10.66 -6.67
CA ASN A 65 -13.73 9.84 -7.66
C ASN A 65 -13.77 10.59 -8.97
N GLU A 66 -12.61 10.92 -9.51
CA GLU A 66 -12.52 11.55 -10.82
C GLU A 66 -11.38 10.94 -11.63
N GLY A 67 -11.49 11.03 -12.95
CA GLY A 67 -10.48 10.40 -13.77
C GLY A 67 -10.63 10.64 -15.26
N VAL A 68 -9.64 10.12 -15.98
CA VAL A 68 -9.60 10.13 -17.44
C VAL A 68 -9.43 8.70 -17.92
N GLU A 69 -10.26 8.32 -18.89
CA GLU A 69 -10.18 7.04 -19.58
C GLU A 69 -9.86 7.29 -21.05
N VAL A 70 -8.93 6.53 -21.59
CA VAL A 70 -8.52 6.64 -22.99
C VAL A 70 -8.49 5.25 -23.61
N THR A 71 -9.16 5.10 -24.73
CA THR A 71 -9.07 3.91 -25.57
C THR A 71 -8.58 4.32 -26.95
N LEU A 72 -7.58 3.61 -27.46
CA LEU A 72 -7.06 3.79 -28.81
C LEU A 72 -7.03 2.45 -29.52
N GLY A 73 -7.61 2.40 -30.69
CA GLY A 73 -7.60 1.23 -31.57
C GLY A 73 -6.95 1.56 -32.91
N HIS A 74 -6.07 0.71 -33.36
CA HIS A 74 -5.50 0.80 -34.71
C HIS A 74 -5.62 -0.55 -35.41
N ASP A 75 -6.37 -0.55 -36.52
CA ASP A 75 -6.57 -1.73 -37.36
C ASP A 75 -6.05 -1.45 -38.78
N ASN A 76 -5.18 -2.32 -39.27
CA ASN A 76 -4.64 -2.16 -40.60
C ASN A 76 -4.47 -3.51 -41.32
N ARG A 77 -5.01 -3.57 -42.51
CA ARG A 77 -4.77 -4.68 -43.45
C ARG A 77 -3.75 -4.20 -44.49
N VAL A 78 -2.53 -4.73 -44.37
CA VAL A 78 -1.41 -4.34 -45.22
C VAL A 78 -1.55 -4.94 -46.60
N ASN A 79 -1.95 -6.25 -46.67
CA ASN A 79 -2.22 -6.97 -47.91
C ASN A 79 -3.17 -8.15 -47.65
N GLN A 80 -3.37 -9.04 -48.64
CA GLN A 80 -4.28 -10.18 -48.51
C GLN A 80 -3.83 -11.22 -47.45
N ASN A 81 -2.54 -11.26 -47.14
CA ASN A 81 -1.92 -12.26 -46.25
C ASN A 81 -1.43 -11.70 -44.96
N PHE A 82 -1.55 -10.37 -44.74
CA PHE A 82 -1.05 -9.71 -43.51
C PHE A 82 -1.99 -8.60 -43.06
N SER A 83 -2.50 -8.75 -41.84
CA SER A 83 -3.23 -7.74 -41.10
C SER A 83 -2.73 -7.68 -39.67
N TYR A 84 -2.90 -6.54 -39.02
CA TYR A 84 -2.60 -6.37 -37.60
C TYR A 84 -3.57 -5.39 -36.94
N ASN A 85 -3.76 -5.58 -35.65
CA ASN A 85 -4.51 -4.67 -34.82
C ASN A 85 -3.73 -4.36 -33.52
N ILE A 86 -3.89 -3.17 -33.01
CA ILE A 86 -3.31 -2.68 -31.76
C ILE A 86 -4.43 -2.00 -31.00
N ASN A 87 -4.68 -2.43 -29.76
CA ASN A 87 -5.64 -1.77 -28.89
C ASN A 87 -4.94 -1.40 -27.59
N LEU A 88 -5.03 -0.13 -27.23
CA LEU A 88 -4.54 0.44 -25.99
C LEU A 88 -5.73 0.95 -25.18
N ASN A 89 -5.80 0.59 -23.92
CA ASN A 89 -6.68 1.22 -22.95
C ASN A 89 -5.87 1.72 -21.76
N PHE A 90 -6.28 2.84 -21.22
CA PHE A 90 -5.62 3.53 -20.16
C PHE A 90 -6.67 4.21 -19.30
N SER A 91 -6.58 4.07 -17.98
CA SER A 91 -7.48 4.73 -17.04
C SER A 91 -6.66 5.29 -15.88
N TYR A 92 -6.78 6.59 -15.64
CA TYR A 92 -6.22 7.28 -14.49
C TYR A 92 -7.34 7.70 -13.56
N ILE A 93 -7.26 7.31 -12.28
CA ILE A 93 -8.29 7.56 -11.29
C ILE A 93 -7.69 8.24 -10.07
N HIS A 94 -8.31 9.32 -9.64
CA HIS A 94 -8.08 10.00 -8.36
C HIS A 94 -9.26 9.73 -7.43
N ASN A 95 -8.97 9.24 -6.21
CA ASN A 95 -9.93 9.02 -5.14
C ASN A 95 -9.54 9.88 -3.94
N GLU A 96 -10.50 10.59 -3.35
CA GLU A 96 -10.25 11.48 -2.22
C GLU A 96 -11.50 11.62 -1.33
N LEU A 97 -11.29 11.63 -0.01
CA LEU A 97 -12.31 12.06 0.95
C LEU A 97 -12.31 13.60 1.03
N THR A 98 -13.33 14.24 0.47
CA THR A 98 -13.42 15.72 0.36
C THR A 98 -14.12 16.40 1.53
N ALA A 99 -14.90 15.65 2.32
CA ALA A 99 -15.52 16.13 3.55
C ALA A 99 -15.58 15.01 4.58
N LEU A 100 -15.43 15.37 5.85
CA LEU A 100 -15.50 14.44 6.97
C LEU A 100 -16.42 15.02 8.05
N ASN A 101 -17.61 14.44 8.20
CA ASN A 101 -18.61 14.84 9.19
C ASN A 101 -18.17 14.30 10.56
N GLY A 102 -17.90 15.20 11.51
CA GLY A 102 -17.41 14.83 12.84
C GLY A 102 -15.93 15.10 13.07
N GLY A 103 -15.16 15.46 12.02
CA GLY A 103 -13.82 16.04 12.12
C GLY A 103 -12.70 15.11 12.58
N SER A 104 -12.99 13.87 12.93
CA SER A 104 -11.97 12.91 13.37
C SER A 104 -11.74 11.82 12.33
N PRO A 105 -10.49 11.49 12.03
CA PRO A 105 -10.15 10.41 11.10
C PRO A 105 -10.74 9.06 11.52
N LEU A 106 -11.08 8.22 10.56
CA LEU A 106 -11.47 6.84 10.80
C LEU A 106 -10.24 5.95 10.75
N TRP A 107 -10.00 5.24 11.84
CA TRP A 107 -8.89 4.31 11.95
C TRP A 107 -9.34 2.88 11.70
N GLY A 108 -8.65 2.19 10.79
CA GLY A 108 -8.67 0.75 10.64
C GLY A 108 -7.44 0.12 11.29
N ASP A 109 -7.24 -1.18 11.10
CA ASP A 109 -6.10 -1.91 11.69
C ASP A 109 -4.72 -1.35 11.24
N ARG A 110 -4.59 -1.01 9.96
CA ARG A 110 -3.36 -0.47 9.34
C ARG A 110 -3.65 0.66 8.37
N THR A 111 -4.84 1.21 8.46
CA THR A 111 -5.32 2.21 7.52
C THR A 111 -5.93 3.39 8.25
N LYS A 112 -5.87 4.53 7.60
CA LYS A 112 -6.50 5.77 8.03
C LYS A 112 -7.33 6.32 6.89
N THR A 113 -8.58 6.68 7.17
CA THR A 113 -9.43 7.45 6.26
C THR A 113 -9.52 8.86 6.81
N ASP A 114 -8.96 9.81 6.12
CA ASP A 114 -8.84 11.20 6.54
C ASP A 114 -9.08 12.16 5.38
N LEU A 115 -9.39 13.41 5.71
CA LEU A 115 -9.62 14.46 4.73
C LEU A 115 -8.43 14.65 3.79
N GLY A 116 -8.70 14.77 2.50
CA GLY A 116 -7.67 14.94 1.47
C GLY A 116 -6.91 13.67 1.10
N LEU A 117 -7.29 12.52 1.65
CA LEU A 117 -6.66 11.23 1.36
C LEU A 117 -7.64 10.25 0.69
N PRO A 118 -7.14 9.29 -0.09
CA PRO A 118 -7.93 8.16 -0.52
C PRO A 118 -8.49 7.36 0.66
N LEU A 119 -9.64 6.73 0.47
CA LEU A 119 -10.23 5.85 1.48
C LEU A 119 -9.27 4.71 1.85
N ASN A 120 -9.24 4.36 3.13
CA ASN A 120 -8.42 3.25 3.65
C ASN A 120 -6.94 3.37 3.24
N SER A 121 -6.41 4.58 3.30
CA SER A 121 -5.00 4.86 3.07
C SER A 121 -4.12 4.14 4.09
N TYR A 122 -3.07 3.45 3.65
CA TYR A 122 -2.12 2.83 4.55
C TYR A 122 -1.36 3.91 5.34
N TRP A 123 -1.35 3.74 6.64
CA TRP A 123 -0.77 4.66 7.60
C TRP A 123 0.18 3.92 8.53
N GLY A 124 1.38 4.43 8.73
CA GLY A 124 2.38 3.78 9.57
C GLY A 124 3.75 4.40 9.43
N TYR A 125 4.74 3.73 9.99
CA TYR A 125 6.15 4.15 9.97
C TYR A 125 6.83 3.77 8.66
N THR A 126 7.82 4.55 8.23
CA THR A 126 8.72 4.15 7.14
C THR A 126 9.88 3.35 7.70
N TYR A 127 10.03 2.12 7.22
CA TYR A 127 11.14 1.23 7.55
C TYR A 127 12.41 1.61 6.76
N GLU A 128 13.53 1.79 7.44
CA GLU A 128 14.82 2.16 6.85
C GLU A 128 15.85 1.02 6.90
N GLY A 129 15.65 0.02 7.74
CA GLY A 129 16.59 -1.07 7.91
C GLY A 129 16.55 -1.65 9.33
N VAL A 130 17.70 -2.12 9.78
CA VAL A 130 17.88 -2.75 11.10
C VAL A 130 19.04 -2.07 11.81
N TYR A 131 18.86 -1.76 13.08
CA TYR A 131 19.95 -1.24 13.92
C TYR A 131 21.05 -2.29 14.07
N GLN A 132 22.27 -1.93 13.77
CA GLN A 132 23.43 -2.82 13.90
C GLN A 132 24.07 -2.74 15.29
N SER A 133 23.88 -1.64 16.00
CA SER A 133 24.36 -1.45 17.38
C SER A 133 23.37 -0.64 18.21
N ASP A 134 23.51 -0.70 19.54
CA ASP A 134 22.70 0.07 20.49
C ASP A 134 23.00 1.58 20.42
N GLU A 135 24.22 1.95 20.01
CA GLU A 135 24.61 3.34 19.82
C GLU A 135 23.85 3.99 18.66
N GLU A 136 23.62 3.27 17.55
CA GLU A 136 22.87 3.78 16.41
C GLU A 136 21.43 4.19 16.79
N VAL A 137 20.82 3.48 17.75
CA VAL A 137 19.48 3.82 18.26
C VAL A 137 19.48 5.20 18.92
N LEU A 138 20.44 5.44 19.81
CA LEU A 138 20.53 6.70 20.56
C LEU A 138 21.03 7.86 19.72
N GLU A 139 21.81 7.60 18.67
CA GLU A 139 22.18 8.61 17.68
C GLU A 139 20.96 9.12 16.91
N GLN A 140 20.05 8.23 16.55
CA GLN A 140 18.83 8.60 15.84
C GLN A 140 17.77 9.16 16.79
N PHE A 141 17.52 8.46 17.90
CA PHE A 141 16.48 8.82 18.87
C PHE A 141 17.13 9.42 20.14
N TYR A 142 17.77 10.56 19.96
CA TYR A 142 18.49 11.31 21.00
C TYR A 142 17.60 11.87 22.12
N GLY A 143 16.27 11.79 21.96
CA GLY A 143 15.30 12.16 22.99
C GLY A 143 15.13 11.15 24.12
N TYR A 144 15.74 9.96 24.01
CA TYR A 144 15.76 8.93 25.06
C TYR A 144 17.09 8.93 25.81
N ALA A 145 17.05 8.62 27.09
CA ALA A 145 18.25 8.57 27.91
C ALA A 145 19.09 7.30 27.72
N ASN A 146 18.46 6.20 27.31
CA ASN A 146 19.09 4.90 27.05
C ASN A 146 18.16 4.02 26.19
N ASN A 147 18.68 2.88 25.72
CA ASN A 147 17.97 1.94 24.88
C ASN A 147 16.77 1.28 25.58
N ASP A 148 16.86 1.06 26.90
CA ASP A 148 15.73 0.50 27.66
C ASP A 148 14.53 1.46 27.71
N GLU A 149 14.79 2.78 27.83
CA GLU A 149 13.74 3.80 27.77
C GLU A 149 13.11 3.86 26.37
N ALA A 150 13.93 3.76 25.33
CA ALA A 150 13.48 3.71 23.95
C ALA A 150 12.72 2.40 23.64
N ASN A 151 12.99 1.34 24.40
CA ASN A 151 12.59 -0.06 24.09
C ASN A 151 13.02 -0.47 22.68
N LEU A 152 14.23 -0.06 22.28
CA LEU A 152 14.86 -0.32 20.99
C LEU A 152 16.31 -0.74 21.19
N HIS A 153 16.73 -1.79 20.52
CA HIS A 153 18.05 -2.38 20.62
C HIS A 153 18.62 -2.74 19.26
N ALA A 154 19.89 -3.09 19.23
CA ALA A 154 20.52 -3.69 18.06
C ALA A 154 19.73 -4.94 17.60
N GLY A 155 19.44 -5.02 16.32
CA GLY A 155 18.59 -6.06 15.73
C GLY A 155 17.13 -5.66 15.54
N ASP A 156 16.68 -4.58 16.17
CA ASP A 156 15.32 -4.08 15.97
C ASP A 156 15.18 -3.33 14.63
N ALA A 157 13.94 -3.22 14.19
CA ALA A 157 13.60 -2.48 12.99
C ALA A 157 13.85 -0.98 13.18
N ARG A 158 14.59 -0.40 12.24
CA ARG A 158 14.86 1.04 12.19
C ARG A 158 13.74 1.74 11.43
N TYR A 159 13.14 2.75 12.06
CA TYR A 159 12.09 3.58 11.47
C TYR A 159 12.54 5.04 11.37
N THR A 160 12.03 5.74 10.38
CA THR A 160 12.28 7.18 10.21
C THR A 160 11.66 7.98 11.36
N ASP A 161 12.45 8.84 11.99
CA ASP A 161 11.95 9.92 12.86
C ASP A 161 11.42 11.04 11.95
N TRP A 162 10.08 11.03 11.73
CA TRP A 162 9.45 11.90 10.74
C TRP A 162 9.32 13.34 11.22
N ASP A 163 8.96 13.56 12.47
CA ASP A 163 8.84 14.89 13.06
C ASP A 163 10.16 15.43 13.65
N LYS A 164 11.21 14.59 13.68
CA LYS A 164 12.57 14.91 14.14
C LYS A 164 12.63 15.38 15.58
N ASP A 165 11.75 14.83 16.43
CA ASP A 165 11.75 15.13 17.85
C ASP A 165 12.73 14.23 18.65
N GLY A 166 13.36 13.27 18.00
CA GLY A 166 14.32 12.33 18.57
C GLY A 166 13.67 11.20 19.37
N LYS A 167 12.39 10.94 19.16
CA LYS A 167 11.63 9.86 19.77
C LYS A 167 10.76 9.15 18.74
N LEU A 168 10.63 7.83 18.86
CA LEU A 168 9.68 7.08 18.02
C LEU A 168 8.28 7.13 18.64
N THR A 169 7.38 7.86 18.02
CA THR A 169 6.02 8.09 18.52
C THR A 169 4.98 7.91 17.39
N GLU A 170 3.69 7.99 17.73
CA GLU A 170 2.61 7.97 16.72
C GLU A 170 2.68 9.14 15.72
N LYS A 171 3.42 10.21 16.04
CA LYS A 171 3.61 11.35 15.14
C LYS A 171 4.52 11.04 13.95
N ASP A 172 5.36 10.02 14.08
CA ASP A 172 6.20 9.53 13.00
C ASP A 172 5.44 8.68 11.98
N MET A 173 4.21 8.33 12.32
CA MET A 173 3.33 7.69 11.35
C MET A 173 2.86 8.69 10.30
N HIS A 174 2.87 8.27 9.05
CA HIS A 174 2.44 9.09 7.92
C HIS A 174 1.79 8.24 6.83
N TYR A 175 1.30 8.91 5.79
CA TYR A 175 0.73 8.26 4.62
C TYR A 175 1.81 7.50 3.84
N ILE A 176 1.69 6.18 3.77
CA ILE A 176 2.64 5.31 3.05
C ILE A 176 2.10 4.79 1.71
N GLY A 177 0.86 5.09 1.40
CA GLY A 177 0.21 4.71 0.14
C GLY A 177 -1.20 4.22 0.35
N ASN A 178 -1.84 3.74 -0.70
CA ASN A 178 -3.19 3.18 -0.66
C ASN A 178 -3.32 1.97 -1.59
N ASN A 179 -4.45 1.28 -1.50
CA ASN A 179 -4.76 0.11 -2.31
C ASN A 179 -5.42 0.44 -3.66
N PHE A 180 -5.86 1.69 -3.87
CA PHE A 180 -6.46 2.10 -5.14
C PHE A 180 -5.39 2.34 -6.19
N PRO A 181 -5.49 1.68 -7.36
CA PRO A 181 -4.62 1.99 -8.49
C PRO A 181 -4.86 3.42 -8.96
N LYS A 182 -3.78 4.18 -9.13
CA LYS A 182 -3.85 5.49 -9.80
C LYS A 182 -3.94 5.35 -11.31
N LEU A 183 -3.33 4.28 -11.83
CA LEU A 183 -3.24 4.04 -13.26
C LEU A 183 -3.44 2.56 -13.54
N THR A 184 -4.32 2.26 -14.48
CA THR A 184 -4.41 0.96 -15.13
C THR A 184 -4.18 1.11 -16.62
N ALA A 185 -3.47 0.17 -17.22
CA ALA A 185 -3.22 0.17 -18.66
C ALA A 185 -3.28 -1.24 -19.21
N GLY A 186 -3.82 -1.38 -20.41
CA GLY A 186 -3.85 -2.61 -21.17
C GLY A 186 -3.42 -2.37 -22.60
N LEU A 187 -2.62 -3.27 -23.14
CA LEU A 187 -2.20 -3.27 -24.53
C LEU A 187 -2.46 -4.64 -25.12
N SER A 188 -3.21 -4.68 -26.20
CA SER A 188 -3.39 -5.89 -26.99
C SER A 188 -2.84 -5.66 -28.39
N PHE A 189 -2.07 -6.63 -28.88
CA PHE A 189 -1.51 -6.68 -30.20
C PHE A 189 -1.93 -7.98 -30.87
N GLY A 190 -2.61 -7.90 -32.01
CA GLY A 190 -2.97 -9.02 -32.83
C GLY A 190 -2.35 -8.91 -34.21
N ALA A 191 -1.94 -10.04 -34.80
CA ALA A 191 -1.45 -10.08 -36.16
C ALA A 191 -1.88 -11.39 -36.83
N GLU A 192 -2.35 -11.31 -38.05
CA GLU A 192 -2.62 -12.45 -38.95
C GLU A 192 -1.57 -12.44 -40.05
N PHE A 193 -0.87 -13.57 -40.24
CA PHE A 193 0.14 -13.72 -41.26
C PHE A 193 0.03 -15.09 -41.92
N TYR A 194 -0.35 -15.15 -43.20
CA TYR A 194 -0.56 -16.38 -43.99
C TYR A 194 -1.47 -17.43 -43.30
N GLY A 195 -2.56 -16.97 -42.66
CA GLY A 195 -3.50 -17.84 -41.96
C GLY A 195 -3.05 -18.28 -40.55
N VAL A 196 -1.95 -17.71 -40.04
CA VAL A 196 -1.51 -17.87 -38.65
C VAL A 196 -1.86 -16.60 -37.87
N ASP A 197 -2.66 -16.78 -36.81
CA ASP A 197 -3.05 -15.72 -35.89
C ASP A 197 -2.16 -15.71 -34.65
N VAL A 198 -1.65 -14.54 -34.30
CA VAL A 198 -0.90 -14.31 -33.06
C VAL A 198 -1.57 -13.17 -32.30
N GLN A 199 -1.85 -13.40 -31.03
CA GLN A 199 -2.36 -12.36 -30.13
C GLN A 199 -1.52 -12.26 -28.86
N LEU A 200 -1.08 -11.04 -28.54
CA LEU A 200 -0.37 -10.72 -27.32
C LEU A 200 -1.20 -9.73 -26.50
N PHE A 201 -1.27 -9.98 -25.20
CA PHE A 201 -1.98 -9.12 -24.28
C PHE A 201 -1.08 -8.77 -23.08
N PHE A 202 -1.01 -7.47 -22.77
CA PHE A 202 -0.30 -6.95 -21.62
C PHE A 202 -1.25 -6.13 -20.77
N GLN A 203 -1.18 -6.30 -19.46
CA GLN A 203 -1.94 -5.51 -18.51
C GLN A 203 -1.03 -5.03 -17.38
N GLY A 204 -1.19 -3.78 -16.98
CA GLY A 204 -0.44 -3.17 -15.89
C GLY A 204 -1.36 -2.41 -14.94
N VAL A 205 -1.01 -2.46 -13.65
CA VAL A 205 -1.67 -1.72 -12.57
C VAL A 205 -0.59 -0.99 -11.79
N PHE A 206 -0.73 0.32 -11.59
CA PHE A 206 0.33 1.16 -11.05
C PHE A 206 -0.20 2.14 -9.99
N GLY A 207 0.69 2.52 -9.07
CA GLY A 207 0.44 3.55 -8.07
C GLY A 207 -0.34 3.09 -6.85
N ASN A 208 -0.70 1.81 -6.76
CA ASN A 208 -1.25 1.19 -5.56
C ASN A 208 -0.18 0.47 -4.74
N LYS A 209 -0.49 0.25 -3.48
CA LYS A 209 0.29 -0.62 -2.58
C LYS A 209 -0.57 -1.78 -2.11
N ILE A 210 0.06 -2.90 -1.86
CA ILE A 210 -0.60 -4.11 -1.36
C ILE A 210 0.06 -4.50 -0.04
N TYR A 211 -0.75 -4.71 1.00
CA TYR A 211 -0.27 -5.24 2.25
C TYR A 211 0.09 -6.72 2.12
N ASN A 212 1.36 -7.06 2.34
CA ASN A 212 1.86 -8.42 2.25
C ASN A 212 1.71 -9.16 3.59
N ALA A 213 0.51 -9.68 3.86
CA ALA A 213 0.23 -10.44 5.07
C ALA A 213 1.03 -11.76 5.18
N LEU A 214 1.44 -12.33 4.05
CA LEU A 214 2.26 -13.54 4.05
C LEU A 214 3.66 -13.25 4.60
N ARG A 215 4.26 -12.14 4.17
CA ARG A 215 5.57 -11.71 4.66
C ARG A 215 5.57 -11.52 6.17
N LEU A 216 4.52 -10.87 6.71
CA LEU A 216 4.36 -10.71 8.16
C LEU A 216 4.40 -12.04 8.91
N ARG A 217 3.80 -13.10 8.35
CA ARG A 217 3.74 -14.42 8.98
C ARG A 217 5.04 -15.21 8.80
N THR A 218 5.76 -15.03 7.70
CA THR A 218 6.95 -15.83 7.37
C THR A 218 8.26 -15.17 7.79
N GLU A 219 8.22 -13.87 8.13
CA GLU A 219 9.38 -13.09 8.59
C GLU A 219 9.19 -12.49 9.99
N GLY A 220 8.02 -12.70 10.62
CA GLY A 220 7.72 -12.22 11.97
C GLY A 220 8.11 -13.22 13.06
N ALA A 221 8.48 -12.68 14.23
CA ALA A 221 8.77 -13.49 15.41
C ALA A 221 7.52 -14.21 15.93
N GLY A 222 7.70 -15.42 16.45
CA GLY A 222 6.67 -16.16 17.18
C GLY A 222 5.50 -16.64 16.33
N THR A 223 5.66 -16.74 15.02
CA THR A 223 4.63 -17.30 14.16
C THR A 223 4.74 -18.83 14.11
N GLU A 224 3.61 -19.52 14.14
CA GLU A 224 3.52 -21.00 13.98
C GLU A 224 3.73 -21.44 12.52
N CYS A 225 4.18 -20.54 11.66
CA CYS A 225 4.37 -20.77 10.21
C CYS A 225 5.81 -21.11 9.88
N ALA A 226 6.02 -21.79 8.76
CA ALA A 226 7.35 -21.99 8.21
C ALA A 226 7.99 -20.65 7.85
N LEU A 227 9.22 -20.44 8.29
CA LEU A 227 9.96 -19.21 7.99
C LEU A 227 10.37 -19.15 6.50
N SER A 228 10.39 -17.93 5.97
CA SER A 228 10.93 -17.65 4.65
C SER A 228 12.44 -17.88 4.60
N THR A 229 12.95 -18.20 3.42
CA THR A 229 14.42 -18.29 3.19
C THR A 229 15.12 -16.94 3.39
N SER A 230 14.40 -15.82 3.27
CA SER A 230 14.89 -14.47 3.57
C SER A 230 15.37 -14.31 5.02
N MET A 231 14.81 -15.11 5.96
CA MET A 231 15.23 -15.10 7.36
C MET A 231 16.69 -15.57 7.57
N ARG A 232 17.34 -16.11 6.55
CA ARG A 232 18.80 -16.36 6.59
C ARG A 232 19.61 -15.08 6.67
N ASP A 233 19.03 -13.95 6.23
CA ASP A 233 19.61 -12.62 6.28
C ASP A 233 19.12 -11.81 7.49
N ALA A 234 18.50 -12.48 8.48
CA ALA A 234 18.13 -11.85 9.74
C ALA A 234 19.37 -11.46 10.52
N TRP A 235 19.26 -10.33 11.22
CA TRP A 235 20.26 -9.93 12.18
C TRP A 235 20.31 -10.94 13.33
N VAL A 236 21.48 -11.33 13.75
CA VAL A 236 21.69 -12.29 14.83
C VAL A 236 22.65 -11.68 15.85
N GLY A 237 22.13 -11.41 17.04
CA GLY A 237 22.90 -10.94 18.20
C GLY A 237 23.02 -12.03 19.25
N TYR A 238 24.24 -12.14 19.81
CA TYR A 238 24.52 -13.04 20.91
C TYR A 238 24.66 -12.25 22.20
N THR A 239 23.58 -12.14 22.97
CA THR A 239 23.65 -11.56 24.31
C THR A 239 24.54 -12.39 25.23
N PRO A 240 25.13 -11.81 26.28
CA PRO A 240 25.94 -12.60 27.24
C PRO A 240 25.23 -13.83 27.79
N ALA A 241 23.92 -13.74 28.03
CA ALA A 241 23.10 -14.88 28.48
C ALA A 241 23.05 -16.00 27.46
N VAL A 242 22.82 -15.69 26.19
CA VAL A 242 22.79 -16.67 25.08
C VAL A 242 24.17 -17.27 24.89
N ARG A 243 25.24 -16.48 24.92
CA ARG A 243 26.63 -16.95 24.84
C ARG A 243 26.93 -17.97 25.94
N ASN A 244 26.57 -17.66 27.18
CA ASN A 244 26.76 -18.57 28.32
C ASN A 244 25.96 -19.89 28.16
N GLN A 245 24.77 -19.84 27.61
CA GLN A 245 23.98 -21.04 27.31
C GLN A 245 24.61 -21.90 26.21
N LEU A 246 25.19 -21.30 25.19
CA LEU A 246 25.89 -21.99 24.13
C LEU A 246 27.15 -22.67 24.63
N LEU A 247 27.96 -21.97 25.47
CA LEU A 247 29.12 -22.55 26.15
C LEU A 247 28.75 -23.76 27.03
N ALA A 248 27.67 -23.64 27.81
CA ALA A 248 27.19 -24.74 28.64
C ALA A 248 26.77 -25.98 27.82
N LYS A 249 26.43 -25.80 26.56
CA LYS A 249 26.12 -26.88 25.58
C LYS A 249 27.34 -27.37 24.83
N GLY A 250 28.55 -26.87 25.14
CA GLY A 250 29.79 -27.21 24.46
C GLY A 250 29.94 -26.61 23.06
N ILE A 251 29.15 -25.58 22.75
CA ILE A 251 29.24 -24.84 21.49
C ILE A 251 30.24 -23.70 21.73
N ASP A 252 31.39 -23.76 21.05
CA ASP A 252 32.33 -22.65 21.03
C ASP A 252 31.75 -21.52 20.20
N TYR A 253 31.59 -20.36 20.82
CA TYR A 253 31.08 -19.16 20.17
C TYR A 253 32.17 -18.11 19.88
N ALA A 254 33.45 -18.47 20.04
CA ALA A 254 34.56 -17.54 19.72
C ALA A 254 34.45 -17.02 18.28
N ASP A 255 33.89 -17.84 17.36
CA ASP A 255 33.65 -17.49 15.98
C ASP A 255 32.21 -16.96 15.72
N LEU A 256 31.36 -16.89 16.77
CA LEU A 256 30.00 -16.37 16.65
C LEU A 256 29.98 -14.87 16.90
N GLU A 257 30.35 -14.10 15.92
CA GLU A 257 30.13 -12.66 15.92
C GLU A 257 28.67 -12.32 15.70
N ASN A 258 28.21 -11.17 16.20
CA ASN A 258 26.91 -10.63 15.84
C ASN A 258 26.87 -10.52 14.31
N ARG A 259 25.92 -11.19 13.70
CA ARG A 259 25.79 -11.16 12.25
C ARG A 259 24.90 -9.99 11.84
N ALA A 260 25.50 -8.99 11.19
CA ALA A 260 24.75 -7.94 10.53
C ALA A 260 23.75 -8.54 9.55
N GLY A 261 22.51 -8.07 9.61
CA GLY A 261 21.42 -8.54 8.76
C GLY A 261 20.56 -7.39 8.27
N THR A 262 19.74 -7.68 7.28
CA THR A 262 18.79 -6.72 6.67
C THR A 262 17.36 -6.95 7.13
N ILE A 263 17.13 -8.02 7.89
CA ILE A 263 15.82 -8.36 8.48
C ILE A 263 15.96 -8.28 9.99
N PRO A 264 14.99 -7.65 10.68
CA PRO A 264 15.00 -7.56 12.15
C PRO A 264 15.14 -8.93 12.80
N ASN A 265 15.69 -8.93 14.00
CA ASN A 265 15.74 -10.13 14.84
C ASN A 265 14.29 -10.58 15.14
N PRO A 266 13.93 -11.83 14.87
CA PRO A 266 12.61 -12.36 15.10
C PRO A 266 12.26 -12.49 16.58
#